data_c86f285637ca8ce4bcb3496f3e835860
#
_entry.id   c86f285637ca8ce4bcb3496f3e835860
#
_cell.length_a   1.000
_cell.length_b   1.000
_cell.length_c   1.000
_cell.angle_alpha   90.00
_cell.angle_beta   90.00
_cell.angle_gamma   90.00
#
_symmetry.space_group_name_H-M   'P 1'
#
loop_
_entity.id
_entity.type
_entity.pdbx_description
1 polymer ?
#
loop_
_entity_poly.entity_id
_entity_poly.type
_entity_poly.pdbx_seq_one_letter_code
_entity_poly.pdbx_strand_id
1 'polypeptide(L)' 'MEYSMDFDWHGGVITRQTVVDANYRSTQNVRRFLVHKCGPEFQLDRDFMAWIRDGTVKTMGDVADEWLRRHNQAGDA' A
#
# COMPACT_ATOMS: atom_id res chain seq x y z
N MET A 1 -10.23 22.12 16.16
CA MET A 1 -10.10 21.44 15.82
C MET A 1 -9.18 21.16 15.24
N GLU A 2 -8.74 20.77 15.28
CA GLU A 2 -8.00 20.44 14.63
C GLU A 2 -8.16 19.59 13.86
N TYR A 3 -8.00 19.54 13.02
CA TYR A 3 -8.16 18.55 12.27
C TYR A 3 -6.90 17.99 12.00
N SER A 4 -6.88 16.70 11.89
CA SER A 4 -5.70 16.02 11.57
C SER A 4 -5.54 16.02 10.09
N MET A 5 -4.36 16.29 9.64
CA MET A 5 -4.07 16.13 8.25
C MET A 5 -3.70 14.69 7.93
N ASP A 6 -3.63 13.85 8.94
CA ASP A 6 -3.19 12.48 8.74
C ASP A 6 -4.34 11.62 8.26
N PHE A 7 -4.04 10.77 7.29
CA PHE A 7 -5.03 9.84 6.80
C PHE A 7 -5.31 8.77 7.86
N ASP A 8 -6.55 8.34 7.95
CA ASP A 8 -6.94 7.31 8.91
C ASP A 8 -6.70 5.95 8.26
N TRP A 9 -5.55 5.35 8.58
CA TRP A 9 -5.16 4.08 7.97
C TRP A 9 -5.99 2.91 8.46
N HIS A 10 -6.72 3.08 9.56
CA HIS A 10 -7.54 2.00 10.10
C HIS A 10 -8.95 1.98 9.53
N GLY A 11 -9.51 3.13 9.21
CA GLY A 11 -10.88 3.17 8.74
C GLY A 11 -11.15 4.08 7.56
N GLY A 12 -10.13 4.80 7.09
CA GLY A 12 -10.35 5.71 5.97
C GLY A 12 -10.51 4.97 4.66
N VAL A 13 -11.10 5.63 3.69
CA VAL A 13 -11.27 5.03 2.37
C VAL A 13 -9.97 5.16 1.60
N ILE A 14 -9.39 4.03 1.24
CA ILE A 14 -8.13 4.01 0.52
C ILE A 14 -8.40 3.92 -0.96
N THR A 15 -7.77 4.80 -1.73
CA THR A 15 -7.88 4.78 -3.19
C THR A 15 -6.47 4.75 -3.76
N ARG A 16 -6.39 4.67 -5.07
CA ARG A 16 -5.08 4.67 -5.72
C ARG A 16 -4.35 5.98 -5.52
N GLN A 17 -5.07 7.07 -5.24
CA GLN A 17 -4.44 8.36 -5.01
C GLN A 17 -4.08 8.63 -3.57
N THR A 18 -4.44 7.73 -2.64
CA THR A 18 -4.10 7.92 -1.24
C THR A 18 -2.59 7.88 -1.07
N VAL A 19 -2.03 8.97 -0.52
CA VAL A 19 -0.59 9.08 -0.39
C VAL A 19 -0.12 8.34 0.85
N VAL A 20 0.97 7.58 0.71
CA VAL A 20 1.61 6.93 1.84
C VAL A 20 2.37 8.00 2.60
N ASP A 21 1.96 8.26 3.83
CA ASP A 21 2.57 9.34 4.61
C ASP A 21 3.35 8.75 5.79
N ALA A 22 3.86 9.62 6.64
CA ALA A 22 4.69 9.19 7.76
C ALA A 22 3.90 8.37 8.78
N ASN A 23 2.58 8.43 8.71
CA ASN A 23 1.74 7.71 9.64
C ASN A 23 1.22 6.40 9.05
N TYR A 24 1.71 6.04 7.88
CA TYR A 24 1.29 4.80 7.24
C TYR A 24 1.47 3.61 8.18
N ARG A 25 0.49 2.74 8.20
CA ARG A 25 0.56 1.49 8.94
C ARG A 25 -0.03 0.39 8.09
N SER A 26 0.50 -0.81 8.24
CA SER A 26 0.01 -1.97 7.49
C SER A 26 -1.22 -2.52 8.20
N THR A 27 -2.31 -1.80 8.11
CA THR A 27 -3.55 -2.17 8.79
C THR A 27 -4.33 -3.15 7.94
N GLN A 28 -5.36 -3.72 8.53
CA GLN A 28 -6.24 -4.59 7.80
C GLN A 28 -6.95 -3.83 6.68
N ASN A 29 -7.22 -2.56 6.90
CA ASN A 29 -7.82 -1.72 5.87
C ASN A 29 -6.91 -1.63 4.65
N VAL A 30 -5.61 -1.45 4.86
CA VAL A 30 -4.64 -1.41 3.80
C VAL A 30 -4.55 -2.75 3.09
N ARG A 31 -4.51 -3.83 3.85
CA ARG A 31 -4.41 -5.16 3.26
C ARG A 31 -5.63 -5.46 2.41
N ARG A 32 -6.79 -5.04 2.87
CA ARG A 32 -8.03 -5.29 2.12
C ARG A 32 -7.99 -4.56 0.79
N PHE A 33 -7.50 -3.32 0.78
CA PHE A 33 -7.38 -2.57 -0.46
C PHE A 33 -6.41 -3.28 -1.41
N LEU A 34 -5.27 -3.71 -0.89
CA LEU A 34 -4.25 -4.31 -1.74
C LEU A 34 -4.66 -5.69 -2.25
N VAL A 35 -5.37 -6.45 -1.44
CA VAL A 35 -5.91 -7.73 -1.90
C VAL A 35 -6.91 -7.49 -3.02
N HIS A 36 -7.72 -6.44 -2.88
CA HIS A 36 -8.71 -6.13 -3.90
C HIS A 36 -8.04 -5.73 -5.21
N LYS A 37 -6.92 -5.03 -5.15
CA LYS A 37 -6.23 -4.56 -6.36
C LYS A 37 -5.27 -5.59 -6.94
N CYS A 38 -4.64 -6.37 -6.09
CA CYS A 38 -3.59 -7.28 -6.52
C CYS A 38 -4.05 -8.74 -6.59
N GLY A 39 -5.15 -9.06 -5.92
CA GLY A 39 -5.66 -10.42 -5.93
C GLY A 39 -5.47 -11.11 -4.60
N PRO A 40 -6.12 -12.27 -4.43
CA PRO A 40 -6.09 -12.97 -3.14
C PRO A 40 -4.72 -13.49 -2.75
N GLU A 41 -3.77 -13.49 -3.68
CA GLU A 41 -2.43 -13.97 -3.37
C GLU A 41 -1.56 -12.89 -2.76
N PHE A 42 -2.08 -11.68 -2.61
CA PHE A 42 -1.30 -10.58 -2.09
C PHE A 42 -0.78 -10.89 -0.68
N GLN A 43 0.49 -10.61 -0.45
CA GLN A 43 1.11 -10.75 0.85
C GLN A 43 2.10 -9.60 1.04
N LEU A 44 2.19 -9.13 2.27
CA LEU A 44 3.17 -8.09 2.62
C LEU A 44 4.38 -8.77 3.23
N ASP A 45 5.44 -8.89 2.44
CA ASP A 45 6.67 -9.45 2.98
C ASP A 45 7.55 -8.34 3.50
N ARG A 46 8.64 -8.71 4.12
CA ARG A 46 9.52 -7.76 4.80
C ARG A 46 10.12 -6.76 3.82
N ASP A 47 10.61 -7.24 2.69
CA ASP A 47 11.26 -6.36 1.73
C ASP A 47 10.28 -5.37 1.14
N PHE A 48 9.08 -5.82 0.86
CA PHE A 48 8.07 -4.94 0.30
C PHE A 48 7.65 -3.90 1.31
N MET A 49 7.48 -4.30 2.57
CA MET A 49 7.13 -3.34 3.60
C MET A 49 8.24 -2.31 3.80
N ALA A 50 9.48 -2.72 3.71
CA ALA A 50 10.59 -1.77 3.82
C ALA A 50 10.53 -0.77 2.68
N TRP A 51 10.19 -1.23 1.47
CA TRP A 51 10.08 -0.32 0.35
C TRP A 51 8.97 0.69 0.55
N ILE A 52 7.83 0.25 1.09
CA ILE A 52 6.71 1.17 1.31
C ILE A 52 7.13 2.28 2.26
N ARG A 53 7.97 1.95 3.24
CA ARG A 53 8.33 2.89 4.29
C ARG A 53 9.70 3.51 4.09
N ASP A 54 10.22 3.49 2.87
CA ASP A 54 11.59 3.94 2.63
C ASP A 54 11.71 5.47 2.50
N GLY A 55 10.61 6.18 2.64
CA GLY A 55 10.65 7.63 2.62
C GLY A 55 10.39 8.27 1.28
N THR A 56 10.35 7.49 0.21
CA THR A 56 10.02 8.07 -1.09
C THR A 56 8.54 8.35 -1.19
N VAL A 57 8.18 9.35 -1.95
CA VAL A 57 6.78 9.70 -2.13
C VAL A 57 6.11 8.66 -3.00
N LYS A 58 5.01 8.12 -2.52
CA LYS A 58 4.27 7.14 -3.30
C LYS A 58 2.81 7.14 -2.86
N THR A 59 1.94 6.65 -3.73
CA THR A 59 0.52 6.50 -3.42
C THR A 59 0.21 5.03 -3.22
N MET A 60 -1.00 4.74 -2.75
CA MET A 60 -1.41 3.36 -2.61
C MET A 60 -1.51 2.68 -3.97
N GLY A 61 -1.81 3.44 -5.01
CA GLY A 61 -1.77 2.89 -6.37
C GLY A 61 -0.37 2.46 -6.74
N ASP A 62 0.64 3.27 -6.37
CA ASP A 62 2.02 2.91 -6.62
C ASP A 62 2.39 1.64 -5.87
N VAL A 63 1.89 1.49 -4.65
CA VAL A 63 2.16 0.30 -3.85
C VAL A 63 1.59 -0.93 -4.55
N ALA A 64 0.35 -0.84 -5.02
CA ALA A 64 -0.26 -1.97 -5.70
C ALA A 64 0.47 -2.30 -6.99
N ASP A 65 0.84 -1.29 -7.75
CA ASP A 65 1.54 -1.49 -9.02
C ASP A 65 2.90 -2.11 -8.80
N GLU A 66 3.61 -1.69 -7.75
CA GLU A 66 4.91 -2.24 -7.48
C GLU A 66 4.82 -3.72 -7.08
N TRP A 67 3.81 -4.08 -6.30
CA TRP A 67 3.64 -5.47 -5.91
C TRP A 67 3.37 -6.32 -7.15
N LEU A 68 2.49 -5.82 -8.02
CA LEU A 68 2.17 -6.56 -9.24
C LEU A 68 3.39 -6.69 -10.14
N ARG A 69 4.18 -5.64 -10.24
CA ARG A 69 5.38 -5.68 -11.05
C ARG A 69 6.35 -6.74 -10.54
N ARG A 70 6.53 -6.80 -9.22
CA ARG A 70 7.47 -7.75 -8.64
C ARG A 70 7.03 -9.18 -8.87
N HIS A 71 5.72 -9.42 -8.81
CA HIS A 71 5.22 -10.78 -8.91
C HIS A 71 4.95 -11.20 -10.34
N ASN A 72 4.57 -10.27 -11.18
CA ASN A 72 4.36 -10.59 -12.57
C ASN A 72 5.64 -10.89 -13.29
N GLN A 73 6.71 -10.26 -12.84
CA GLN A 73 7.97 -10.46 -13.45
C GLN A 73 8.40 -11.90 -13.39
N ALA A 74 8.09 -12.54 -12.29
CA ALA A 74 8.43 -13.92 -12.14
C ALA A 74 7.65 -14.80 -13.08
N GLY A 75 6.43 -14.42 -13.35
CA GLY A 75 5.61 -15.22 -14.22
C GLY A 75 5.85 -15.00 -15.65
N ASP A 76 6.58 -13.97 -15.97
CA ASP A 76 6.75 -13.64 -17.27
C ASP A 76 7.86 -14.28 -17.92
N ALA A 77 8.51 -15.02 -17.29
CA ALA A 77 9.71 -15.61 -17.76
C ALA A 77 9.59 -16.26 -19.09
#